data_41e0c3daffaea60d793cfa98e5509f1a
#
_entry.id   41e0c3daffaea60d793cfa98e5509f1a
#
_cell.length_a   1.000
_cell.length_b   1.000
_cell.length_c   1.000
_cell.angle_alpha   90.00
_cell.angle_beta   90.00
_cell.angle_gamma   90.00
#
_symmetry.space_group_name_H-M   'P 1'
#
loop_
_entity.id
_entity.type
_entity.pdbx_description
1 polymer ?
#
loop_
_entity_poly.entity_id
_entity_poly.type
_entity_poly.pdbx_seq_one_letter_code
_entity_poly.pdbx_strand_id
1 'polypeptide(L)'
;MELEYKIFSVKTQEDFEQVALEVYYYQTKHCKVYGDFVKQLNWPAPTCIQEIPFLPIEFFKTHTLLSESKKTEITFKSSGSGGTRSTHYVADKSLYTQSFNKHYQEFIGPAKEQVILALLPSYIEQGDSSLVYMVDDLIKQTNNPLSGFILNDMGSIVERYLSALRLNKKVVIFGVSYALLDLAEKGFDFSKALIIETGGMK
;
A
#
# COMPACT_ATOMS: atom_id res chain seq x y z
N MET A 1 10.49 -23.80 6.11
CA MET A 1 9.41 -22.78 6.19
C MET A 1 9.71 -21.80 5.07
N GLU A 2 8.74 -21.54 4.20
CA GLU A 2 8.95 -20.60 3.11
C GLU A 2 9.20 -19.18 3.65
N LEU A 3 10.03 -18.41 2.94
CA LEU A 3 10.44 -17.06 3.37
C LEU A 3 9.24 -16.13 3.55
N GLU A 4 8.24 -16.25 2.67
CA GLU A 4 7.00 -15.49 2.72
C GLU A 4 6.26 -15.67 4.06
N TYR A 5 6.21 -16.89 4.59
CA TYR A 5 5.60 -17.14 5.91
C TYR A 5 6.40 -16.50 7.04
N LYS A 6 7.73 -16.52 6.95
CA LYS A 6 8.59 -15.91 7.97
C LYS A 6 8.39 -14.40 8.05
N ILE A 7 8.25 -13.70 6.90
CA ILE A 7 8.02 -12.25 6.85
C ILE A 7 6.79 -11.84 7.68
N PHE A 8 5.70 -12.62 7.61
CA PHE A 8 4.46 -12.32 8.33
C PHE A 8 4.43 -12.84 9.77
N SER A 9 5.42 -13.61 10.19
CA SER A 9 5.52 -14.17 11.54
C SER A 9 6.52 -13.46 12.46
N VAL A 10 7.18 -12.40 11.97
CA VAL A 10 8.10 -11.55 12.77
C VAL A 10 7.37 -10.96 13.98
N LYS A 11 7.96 -11.12 15.17
CA LYS A 11 7.42 -10.61 16.44
C LYS A 11 8.44 -9.86 17.27
N THR A 12 9.73 -10.18 17.12
CA THR A 12 10.82 -9.59 17.88
C THR A 12 11.80 -8.86 16.96
N GLN A 13 12.67 -8.07 17.54
CA GLN A 13 13.76 -7.41 16.79
C GLN A 13 14.71 -8.46 16.19
N GLU A 14 14.99 -9.54 16.92
CA GLU A 14 15.85 -10.63 16.47
C GLU A 14 15.21 -11.36 15.27
N ASP A 15 13.90 -11.65 15.31
CA ASP A 15 13.18 -12.22 14.16
C ASP A 15 13.31 -11.31 12.93
N PHE A 16 13.13 -9.98 13.13
CA PHE A 16 13.22 -9.01 12.05
C PHE A 16 14.62 -8.99 11.42
N GLU A 17 15.67 -8.96 12.23
CA GLU A 17 17.06 -8.96 11.76
C GLU A 17 17.39 -10.24 10.98
N GLN A 18 17.00 -11.38 11.51
CA GLN A 18 17.20 -12.65 10.84
C GLN A 18 16.47 -12.70 9.49
N VAL A 19 15.20 -12.35 9.46
CA VAL A 19 14.39 -12.38 8.24
C VAL A 19 14.89 -11.35 7.22
N ALA A 20 15.33 -10.17 7.65
CA ALA A 20 15.90 -9.16 6.77
C ALA A 20 17.17 -9.67 6.05
N LEU A 21 18.07 -10.37 6.77
CA LEU A 21 19.25 -11.01 6.18
C LEU A 21 18.86 -12.14 5.22
N GLU A 22 17.88 -12.98 5.57
CA GLU A 22 17.38 -14.02 4.67
C GLU A 22 16.80 -13.41 3.37
N VAL A 23 16.04 -12.31 3.47
CA VAL A 23 15.51 -11.56 2.31
C VAL A 23 16.66 -10.99 1.47
N TYR A 24 17.69 -10.42 2.11
CA TYR A 24 18.89 -9.94 1.41
C TYR A 24 19.54 -11.05 0.56
N TYR A 25 19.82 -12.21 1.15
CA TYR A 25 20.42 -13.33 0.43
C TYR A 25 19.52 -13.87 -0.67
N TYR A 26 18.20 -13.93 -0.42
CA TYR A 26 17.23 -14.34 -1.43
C TYR A 26 17.23 -13.37 -2.62
N GLN A 27 17.13 -12.07 -2.36
CA GLN A 27 17.08 -11.05 -3.41
C GLN A 27 18.40 -10.95 -4.18
N THR A 28 19.54 -11.04 -3.51
CA THR A 28 20.86 -11.05 -4.17
C THR A 28 21.00 -12.23 -5.14
N LYS A 29 20.44 -13.38 -4.80
CA LYS A 29 20.47 -14.59 -5.62
C LYS A 29 19.46 -14.59 -6.78
N HIS A 30 18.27 -14.07 -6.55
CA HIS A 30 17.12 -14.24 -7.45
C HIS A 30 16.72 -12.97 -8.21
N CYS A 31 17.07 -11.77 -7.76
CA CYS A 31 16.84 -10.54 -8.48
C CYS A 31 18.15 -10.08 -9.14
N LYS A 32 18.29 -10.34 -10.44
CA LYS A 32 19.52 -10.05 -11.19
C LYS A 32 20.02 -8.61 -10.98
N VAL A 33 19.11 -7.63 -11.07
CA VAL A 33 19.47 -6.20 -10.91
C VAL A 33 20.06 -5.92 -9.53
N TYR A 34 19.47 -6.48 -8.48
CA TYR A 34 19.99 -6.32 -7.12
C TYR A 34 21.30 -7.08 -6.91
N GLY A 35 21.39 -8.30 -7.43
CA GLY A 35 22.63 -9.09 -7.37
C GLY A 35 23.80 -8.41 -8.08
N ASP A 36 23.58 -7.84 -9.27
CA ASP A 36 24.59 -7.09 -10.00
C ASP A 36 25.01 -5.81 -9.25
N PHE A 37 24.04 -5.09 -8.66
CA PHE A 37 24.31 -3.91 -7.84
C PHE A 37 25.20 -4.24 -6.64
N VAL A 38 24.85 -5.26 -5.84
CA VAL A 38 25.64 -5.70 -4.68
C VAL A 38 27.06 -6.13 -5.10
N LYS A 39 27.17 -6.87 -6.21
CA LYS A 39 28.46 -7.31 -6.74
C LYS A 39 29.34 -6.13 -7.15
N GLN A 40 28.78 -5.09 -7.80
CA GLN A 40 29.54 -3.91 -8.22
C GLN A 40 30.03 -3.07 -7.03
N LEU A 41 29.29 -3.04 -5.93
CA LEU A 41 29.73 -2.36 -4.71
C LEU A 41 30.94 -3.03 -4.06
N ASN A 42 31.21 -4.29 -4.40
CA ASN A 42 32.26 -5.10 -3.76
C ASN A 42 32.14 -5.07 -2.22
N TRP A 43 30.91 -5.04 -1.72
CA TRP A 43 30.59 -4.94 -0.30
C TRP A 43 30.72 -6.32 0.37
N PRO A 44 31.27 -6.40 1.59
CA PRO A 44 31.30 -7.66 2.32
C PRO A 44 29.87 -8.16 2.60
N ALA A 45 29.72 -9.48 2.75
CA ALA A 45 28.43 -10.06 3.08
C ALA A 45 27.94 -9.49 4.43
N PRO A 46 26.71 -8.93 4.51
CA PRO A 46 26.20 -8.31 5.72
C PRO A 46 25.95 -9.35 6.81
N THR A 47 26.27 -8.97 8.04
CA THR A 47 26.00 -9.74 9.27
C THR A 47 24.90 -9.12 10.11
N CYS A 48 24.51 -7.87 9.80
CA CYS A 48 23.42 -7.14 10.42
C CYS A 48 22.70 -6.25 9.40
N ILE A 49 21.53 -5.71 9.79
CA ILE A 49 20.68 -4.88 8.90
C ILE A 49 21.43 -3.64 8.40
N GLN A 50 22.22 -3.02 9.26
CA GLN A 50 22.96 -1.78 8.95
C GLN A 50 23.99 -1.95 7.83
N GLU A 51 24.41 -3.17 7.59
CA GLU A 51 25.36 -3.52 6.54
C GLU A 51 24.69 -3.91 5.21
N ILE A 52 23.35 -4.03 5.17
CA ILE A 52 22.64 -4.37 3.94
C ILE A 52 22.70 -3.19 2.95
N PRO A 53 23.28 -3.37 1.75
CA PRO A 53 23.27 -2.32 0.73
C PRO A 53 21.88 -2.20 0.09
N PHE A 54 21.12 -1.18 0.47
CA PHE A 54 19.80 -0.93 -0.09
C PHE A 54 19.89 -0.39 -1.51
N LEU A 55 19.05 -0.94 -2.40
CA LEU A 55 18.98 -0.49 -3.80
C LEU A 55 18.34 0.92 -3.85
N PRO A 56 18.96 1.89 -4.56
CA PRO A 56 18.36 3.20 -4.77
C PRO A 56 16.98 3.12 -5.43
N ILE A 57 16.03 3.92 -4.94
CA ILE A 57 14.62 3.90 -5.40
C ILE A 57 14.47 4.21 -6.90
N GLU A 58 15.42 4.95 -7.49
CA GLU A 58 15.47 5.29 -8.90
C GLU A 58 15.54 4.06 -9.81
N PHE A 59 16.05 2.93 -9.33
CA PHE A 59 16.10 1.70 -10.10
C PHE A 59 14.70 1.20 -10.50
N PHE A 60 13.67 1.49 -9.72
CA PHE A 60 12.28 1.19 -10.09
C PHE A 60 11.77 2.00 -11.29
N LYS A 61 12.45 3.07 -11.69
CA LYS A 61 12.14 3.85 -12.89
C LYS A 61 12.81 3.32 -14.14
N THR A 62 13.96 2.66 -13.98
CA THR A 62 14.88 2.34 -15.08
C THR A 62 15.11 0.85 -15.29
N HIS A 63 14.77 0.02 -14.30
CA HIS A 63 15.02 -1.42 -14.34
C HIS A 63 13.77 -2.23 -13.98
N THR A 64 13.70 -3.44 -14.50
CA THR A 64 12.71 -4.43 -14.07
C THR A 64 13.23 -5.17 -12.84
N LEU A 65 12.64 -4.86 -11.68
CA LEU A 65 12.97 -5.49 -10.41
C LEU A 65 12.00 -6.65 -10.16
N LEU A 66 12.42 -7.85 -10.52
CA LEU A 66 11.64 -9.09 -10.39
C LEU A 66 12.59 -10.26 -10.20
N SER A 67 12.20 -11.25 -9.40
CA SER A 67 12.95 -12.51 -9.30
C SER A 67 12.86 -13.29 -10.62
N GLU A 68 14.00 -13.73 -11.19
CA GLU A 68 14.10 -14.31 -12.54
C GLU A 68 13.18 -15.50 -12.80
N SER A 69 12.86 -16.30 -11.77
CA SER A 69 12.00 -17.47 -11.89
C SER A 69 10.49 -17.15 -11.80
N LYS A 70 10.12 -15.90 -11.59
CA LYS A 70 8.74 -15.49 -11.33
C LYS A 70 8.15 -14.74 -12.51
N LYS A 71 6.83 -14.94 -12.72
CA LYS A 71 6.04 -14.12 -13.65
C LYS A 71 5.34 -13.02 -12.87
N THR A 72 5.15 -11.87 -13.52
CA THR A 72 4.38 -10.76 -12.95
C THR A 72 2.89 -11.11 -12.92
N GLU A 73 2.26 -11.06 -11.76
CA GLU A 73 0.80 -11.20 -11.62
C GLU A 73 0.09 -9.86 -11.71
N ILE A 74 0.69 -8.80 -11.15
CA ILE A 74 0.16 -7.45 -11.21
C ILE A 74 1.30 -6.43 -11.30
N THR A 75 1.04 -5.31 -11.95
CA THR A 75 1.99 -4.20 -12.08
C THR A 75 1.39 -2.92 -11.52
N PHE A 76 2.13 -2.26 -10.64
CA PHE A 76 1.77 -0.94 -10.13
C PHE A 76 2.73 0.13 -10.65
N LYS A 77 2.22 1.36 -10.79
CA LYS A 77 3.02 2.52 -11.15
C LYS A 77 2.83 3.67 -10.17
N SER A 78 3.91 4.42 -9.94
CA SER A 78 3.83 5.63 -9.11
C SER A 78 2.98 6.73 -9.79
N SER A 79 2.55 7.73 -9.02
CA SER A 79 1.76 8.88 -9.52
C SER A 79 2.47 9.73 -10.59
N GLY A 80 3.81 9.68 -10.64
CA GLY A 80 4.59 10.35 -11.69
C GLY A 80 4.74 11.86 -11.54
N SER A 81 4.50 12.43 -10.38
CA SER A 81 4.66 13.85 -10.08
C SER A 81 6.06 14.45 -10.35
N GLY A 82 7.04 13.62 -10.69
CA GLY A 82 8.42 14.02 -11.02
C GLY A 82 8.91 13.57 -12.39
N GLY A 83 8.04 13.30 -13.36
CA GLY A 83 8.41 12.87 -14.72
C GLY A 83 8.20 11.37 -14.94
N THR A 84 9.27 10.58 -15.10
CA THR A 84 9.16 9.12 -15.35
C THR A 84 8.57 8.40 -14.14
N ARG A 85 7.47 7.66 -14.36
CA ARG A 85 6.81 6.85 -13.34
C ARG A 85 7.66 5.61 -13.02
N SER A 86 7.80 5.30 -11.74
CA SER A 86 8.38 4.01 -11.34
C SER A 86 7.37 2.89 -11.58
N THR A 87 7.89 1.69 -11.91
CA THR A 87 7.08 0.50 -12.18
C THR A 87 7.45 -0.59 -11.19
N HIS A 88 6.44 -1.10 -10.48
CA HIS A 88 6.54 -2.20 -9.54
C HIS A 88 5.92 -3.46 -10.15
N TYR A 89 6.74 -4.44 -10.44
CA TYR A 89 6.30 -5.76 -10.89
C TYR A 89 6.12 -6.66 -9.67
N VAL A 90 4.90 -7.10 -9.42
CA VAL A 90 4.55 -7.95 -8.28
C VAL A 90 4.37 -9.38 -8.78
N ALA A 91 5.23 -10.27 -8.33
CA ALA A 91 5.22 -11.69 -8.71
C ALA A 91 4.13 -12.50 -8.02
N ASP A 92 3.75 -12.08 -6.82
CA ASP A 92 2.71 -12.71 -6.03
C ASP A 92 1.85 -11.64 -5.36
N LYS A 93 0.67 -11.42 -5.92
CA LYS A 93 -0.28 -10.43 -5.40
C LYS A 93 -0.83 -10.81 -4.02
N SER A 94 -0.77 -12.11 -3.65
CA SER A 94 -1.26 -12.55 -2.35
C SER A 94 -0.39 -12.01 -1.21
N LEU A 95 0.92 -11.87 -1.42
CA LEU A 95 1.83 -11.25 -0.46
C LEU A 95 1.47 -9.78 -0.22
N TYR A 96 1.19 -9.04 -1.30
CA TYR A 96 0.77 -7.65 -1.18
C TYR A 96 -0.57 -7.54 -0.45
N THR A 97 -1.54 -8.36 -0.84
CA THR A 97 -2.87 -8.39 -0.21
C THR A 97 -2.79 -8.77 1.27
N GLN A 98 -2.01 -9.78 1.62
CA GLN A 98 -1.79 -10.19 3.02
C GLN A 98 -1.13 -9.08 3.83
N SER A 99 -0.15 -8.39 3.25
CA SER A 99 0.59 -7.31 3.93
C SER A 99 -0.35 -6.17 4.34
N PHE A 100 -1.09 -5.59 3.41
CA PHE A 100 -1.95 -4.46 3.75
C PHE A 100 -3.15 -4.89 4.62
N ASN A 101 -3.72 -6.06 4.42
CA ASN A 101 -4.82 -6.56 5.25
C ASN A 101 -4.39 -6.77 6.70
N LYS A 102 -3.23 -7.39 6.93
CA LYS A 102 -2.69 -7.58 8.28
C LYS A 102 -2.51 -6.25 8.99
N HIS A 103 -1.83 -5.30 8.34
CA HIS A 103 -1.58 -3.98 8.95
C HIS A 103 -2.85 -3.16 9.13
N TYR A 104 -3.76 -3.19 8.15
CA TYR A 104 -5.04 -2.50 8.28
C TYR A 104 -5.84 -3.04 9.48
N GLN A 105 -5.93 -4.35 9.62
CA GLN A 105 -6.62 -4.97 10.75
C GLN A 105 -5.96 -4.63 12.09
N GLU A 106 -4.62 -4.58 12.14
CA GLU A 106 -3.86 -4.31 13.36
C GLU A 106 -4.00 -2.85 13.81
N PHE A 107 -3.88 -1.89 12.90
CA PHE A 107 -3.86 -0.46 13.24
C PHE A 107 -5.22 0.22 13.19
N ILE A 108 -6.13 -0.24 12.34
CA ILE A 108 -7.43 0.39 12.08
C ILE A 108 -8.59 -0.47 12.58
N GLY A 109 -8.43 -1.79 12.48
CA GLY A 109 -9.45 -2.77 12.84
C GLY A 109 -10.07 -3.47 11.63
N PRO A 110 -10.96 -4.44 11.86
CA PRO A 110 -11.49 -5.28 10.79
C PRO A 110 -12.42 -4.49 9.84
N ALA A 111 -12.11 -4.51 8.54
CA ALA A 111 -12.86 -3.77 7.51
C ALA A 111 -14.36 -4.12 7.50
N LYS A 112 -14.74 -5.37 7.79
CA LYS A 112 -16.15 -5.84 7.85
C LYS A 112 -17.03 -5.10 8.86
N GLU A 113 -16.43 -4.43 9.84
CA GLU A 113 -17.15 -3.67 10.87
C GLU A 113 -17.31 -2.19 10.51
N GLN A 114 -16.78 -1.78 9.37
CA GLN A 114 -16.63 -0.38 8.98
C GLN A 114 -17.44 -0.05 7.74
N VAL A 115 -17.58 1.25 7.51
CA VAL A 115 -17.93 1.86 6.23
C VAL A 115 -16.70 2.62 5.75
N ILE A 116 -16.22 2.32 4.55
CA ILE A 116 -15.04 2.94 3.95
C ILE A 116 -15.47 3.85 2.80
N LEU A 117 -15.18 5.14 2.92
CA LEU A 117 -15.45 6.17 1.93
C LEU A 117 -14.12 6.65 1.32
N ALA A 118 -13.94 6.52 0.01
CA ALA A 118 -12.66 6.79 -0.62
C ALA A 118 -12.71 7.97 -1.59
N LEU A 119 -11.99 9.04 -1.25
CA LEU A 119 -11.83 10.26 -2.04
C LEU A 119 -10.49 10.20 -2.81
N LEU A 120 -10.43 9.35 -3.85
CA LEU A 120 -9.23 9.06 -4.62
C LEU A 120 -9.46 9.23 -6.14
N PRO A 121 -10.02 10.36 -6.62
CA PRO A 121 -10.50 10.48 -7.99
C PRO A 121 -9.40 10.28 -9.05
N SER A 122 -8.27 10.96 -8.93
CA SER A 122 -7.18 10.92 -9.92
C SER A 122 -6.45 9.58 -10.03
N TYR A 123 -6.54 8.73 -9.00
CA TYR A 123 -5.86 7.42 -9.00
C TYR A 123 -6.69 6.32 -9.69
N ILE A 124 -8.02 6.44 -9.70
CA ILE A 124 -8.91 5.47 -10.36
C ILE A 124 -8.74 5.54 -11.87
N GLU A 125 -8.64 6.73 -12.42
CA GLU A 125 -8.47 6.96 -13.87
C GLU A 125 -7.18 6.33 -14.42
N GLN A 126 -6.16 6.16 -13.59
CA GLN A 126 -4.87 5.59 -13.99
C GLN A 126 -4.85 4.06 -14.05
N GLY A 127 -5.74 3.38 -13.31
CA GLY A 127 -5.92 1.92 -13.36
C GLY A 127 -4.76 1.04 -12.83
N ASP A 128 -3.59 1.65 -12.53
CA ASP A 128 -2.37 0.95 -12.11
C ASP A 128 -1.85 1.39 -10.72
N SER A 129 -2.74 1.96 -9.90
CA SER A 129 -2.43 2.43 -8.55
C SER A 129 -2.53 1.32 -7.50
N SER A 130 -1.44 1.07 -6.76
CA SER A 130 -1.43 0.15 -5.62
C SER A 130 -2.37 0.61 -4.49
N LEU A 131 -2.51 1.92 -4.29
CA LEU A 131 -3.43 2.50 -3.30
C LEU A 131 -4.88 2.17 -3.64
N VAL A 132 -5.28 2.36 -4.91
CA VAL A 132 -6.65 2.02 -5.35
C VAL A 132 -6.92 0.53 -5.21
N TYR A 133 -5.97 -0.31 -5.60
CA TYR A 133 -6.09 -1.76 -5.44
C TYR A 133 -6.34 -2.15 -3.96
N MET A 134 -5.55 -1.59 -3.04
CA MET A 134 -5.71 -1.82 -1.60
C MET A 134 -7.08 -1.34 -1.09
N VAL A 135 -7.46 -0.10 -1.41
CA VAL A 135 -8.71 0.49 -0.91
C VAL A 135 -9.93 -0.22 -1.52
N ASP A 136 -9.87 -0.64 -2.78
CA ASP A 136 -10.94 -1.41 -3.42
C ASP A 136 -11.15 -2.78 -2.74
N ASP A 137 -10.07 -3.48 -2.42
CA ASP A 137 -10.13 -4.74 -1.67
C ASP A 137 -10.73 -4.54 -0.28
N LEU A 138 -10.31 -3.52 0.46
CA LEU A 138 -10.87 -3.18 1.78
C LEU A 138 -12.36 -2.81 1.70
N ILE A 139 -12.77 -2.03 0.69
CA ILE A 139 -14.19 -1.70 0.43
C ILE A 139 -15.00 -2.98 0.22
N LYS A 140 -14.53 -3.89 -0.62
CA LYS A 140 -15.19 -5.19 -0.86
C LYS A 140 -15.34 -6.00 0.42
N GLN A 141 -14.34 -6.01 1.28
CA GLN A 141 -14.38 -6.72 2.56
C GLN A 141 -15.41 -6.14 3.54
N THR A 142 -15.75 -4.85 3.45
CA THR A 142 -16.82 -4.28 4.29
C THR A 142 -18.17 -4.95 4.04
N ASN A 143 -18.40 -5.45 2.83
CA ASN A 143 -19.69 -5.96 2.36
C ASN A 143 -20.85 -5.02 2.71
N ASN A 144 -20.62 -3.72 2.61
CA ASN A 144 -21.57 -2.67 3.01
C ASN A 144 -21.83 -1.72 1.83
N PRO A 145 -23.09 -1.55 1.39
CA PRO A 145 -23.42 -0.71 0.23
C PRO A 145 -23.11 0.78 0.42
N LEU A 146 -22.90 1.23 1.66
CA LEU A 146 -22.48 2.61 1.94
C LEU A 146 -20.98 2.82 1.63
N SER A 147 -20.17 1.74 1.60
CA SER A 147 -18.76 1.83 1.26
C SER A 147 -18.56 2.02 -0.23
N GLY A 148 -17.52 2.77 -0.61
CA GLY A 148 -17.20 2.95 -2.02
C GLY A 148 -16.32 4.16 -2.30
N PHE A 149 -15.93 4.27 -3.58
CA PHE A 149 -15.26 5.45 -4.09
C PHE A 149 -16.26 6.58 -4.33
N ILE A 150 -15.85 7.80 -3.98
CA ILE A 150 -16.62 9.03 -4.19
C ILE A 150 -15.79 9.90 -5.11
N LEU A 151 -16.23 10.04 -6.37
CA LEU A 151 -15.46 10.70 -7.41
C LEU A 151 -15.83 12.18 -7.57
N ASN A 152 -17.10 12.49 -7.73
CA ASN A 152 -17.57 13.82 -8.10
C ASN A 152 -18.76 14.34 -7.27
N ASP A 153 -19.33 13.51 -6.41
CA ASP A 153 -20.49 13.87 -5.60
C ASP A 153 -20.13 13.98 -4.12
N MET A 154 -19.60 15.14 -3.74
CA MET A 154 -19.28 15.43 -2.34
C MET A 154 -20.51 15.47 -1.44
N GLY A 155 -21.72 15.62 -1.98
CA GLY A 155 -22.98 15.54 -1.21
C GLY A 155 -23.23 14.13 -0.71
N SER A 156 -22.92 13.14 -1.53
CA SER A 156 -23.12 11.72 -1.17
C SER A 156 -22.25 11.24 -0.01
N ILE A 157 -21.07 11.86 0.21
CA ILE A 157 -20.21 11.47 1.35
C ILE A 157 -20.89 11.77 2.69
N VAL A 158 -21.53 12.94 2.80
CA VAL A 158 -22.24 13.35 4.01
C VAL A 158 -23.42 12.43 4.30
N GLU A 159 -24.20 12.13 3.25
CA GLU A 159 -25.35 11.23 3.38
C GLU A 159 -24.93 9.83 3.82
N ARG A 160 -23.90 9.27 3.18
CA ARG A 160 -23.36 7.95 3.53
C ARG A 160 -22.75 7.94 4.94
N TYR A 161 -22.01 8.99 5.31
CA TYR A 161 -21.47 9.14 6.66
C TYR A 161 -22.56 9.15 7.72
N LEU A 162 -23.57 10.00 7.57
CA LEU A 162 -24.69 10.07 8.52
C LEU A 162 -25.48 8.75 8.60
N SER A 163 -25.66 8.08 7.46
CA SER A 163 -26.32 6.77 7.41
C SER A 163 -25.50 5.71 8.13
N ALA A 164 -24.18 5.70 7.96
CA ALA A 164 -23.28 4.80 8.67
C ALA A 164 -23.34 5.01 10.20
N LEU A 165 -23.36 6.26 10.65
CA LEU A 165 -23.51 6.57 12.08
C LEU A 165 -24.85 6.10 12.66
N ARG A 166 -25.96 6.25 11.92
CA ARG A 166 -27.26 5.72 12.34
C ARG A 166 -27.27 4.20 12.49
N LEU A 167 -26.45 3.50 11.67
CA LEU A 167 -26.27 2.05 11.75
C LEU A 167 -25.19 1.64 12.77
N ASN A 168 -24.69 2.58 13.56
CA ASN A 168 -23.62 2.37 14.56
C ASN A 168 -22.36 1.74 13.95
N LYS A 169 -22.03 2.11 12.70
CA LYS A 169 -20.82 1.65 12.02
C LYS A 169 -19.67 2.64 12.23
N LYS A 170 -18.46 2.12 12.36
CA LYS A 170 -17.25 2.94 12.28
C LYS A 170 -17.07 3.44 10.87
N VAL A 171 -16.68 4.69 10.69
CA VAL A 171 -16.44 5.27 9.36
C VAL A 171 -14.96 5.56 9.19
N VAL A 172 -14.41 5.12 8.08
CA VAL A 172 -13.05 5.45 7.64
C VAL A 172 -13.12 6.20 6.32
N ILE A 173 -12.47 7.36 6.25
CA ILE A 173 -12.40 8.18 5.05
C ILE A 173 -10.95 8.16 4.55
N PHE A 174 -10.72 7.53 3.40
CA PHE A 174 -9.46 7.67 2.67
C PHE A 174 -9.53 8.87 1.75
N GLY A 175 -8.49 9.68 1.72
CA GLY A 175 -8.45 10.79 0.80
C GLY A 175 -7.05 11.28 0.48
N VAL A 176 -6.89 11.80 -0.74
CA VAL A 176 -5.72 12.60 -1.10
C VAL A 176 -5.86 13.99 -0.50
N SER A 177 -4.74 14.66 -0.21
CA SER A 177 -4.72 15.95 0.51
C SER A 177 -5.70 16.97 -0.06
N TYR A 178 -5.69 17.19 -1.38
CA TYR A 178 -6.57 18.19 -2.01
C TYR A 178 -8.06 17.84 -1.88
N ALA A 179 -8.43 16.55 -1.99
CA ALA A 179 -9.83 16.13 -1.86
C ALA A 179 -10.34 16.23 -0.40
N LEU A 180 -9.43 16.03 0.58
CA LEU A 180 -9.75 16.24 1.99
C LEU A 180 -9.87 17.74 2.32
N LEU A 181 -9.09 18.61 1.69
CA LEU A 181 -9.24 20.06 1.83
C LEU A 181 -10.59 20.52 1.26
N ASP A 182 -10.95 20.07 0.05
CA ASP A 182 -12.25 20.37 -0.57
C ASP A 182 -13.42 19.88 0.32
N LEU A 183 -13.23 18.74 1.00
CA LEU A 183 -14.22 18.22 1.96
C LEU A 183 -14.31 19.11 3.20
N ALA A 184 -13.19 19.58 3.74
CA ALA A 184 -13.14 20.44 4.91
C ALA A 184 -13.80 21.80 4.66
N GLU A 185 -13.65 22.37 3.45
CA GLU A 185 -14.28 23.65 3.05
C GLU A 185 -15.81 23.59 3.04
N LYS A 186 -16.40 22.39 2.96
CA LYS A 186 -17.87 22.22 3.05
C LYS A 186 -18.42 22.44 4.47
N GLY A 187 -17.56 22.54 5.48
CA GLY A 187 -17.96 22.84 6.86
C GLY A 187 -18.72 21.74 7.57
N PHE A 188 -18.67 20.50 7.07
CA PHE A 188 -19.32 19.34 7.70
C PHE A 188 -18.45 18.78 8.82
N ASP A 189 -19.11 18.32 9.90
CA ASP A 189 -18.44 17.67 11.03
C ASP A 189 -18.26 16.16 10.78
N PHE A 190 -17.02 15.74 10.52
CA PHE A 190 -16.58 14.35 10.39
C PHE A 190 -15.81 13.85 11.62
N SER A 191 -15.96 14.48 12.78
CA SER A 191 -15.21 14.16 14.01
C SER A 191 -15.36 12.71 14.51
N LYS A 192 -16.40 12.00 14.05
CA LYS A 192 -16.61 10.57 14.36
C LYS A 192 -16.03 9.63 13.29
N ALA A 193 -15.38 10.14 12.25
CA ALA A 193 -14.69 9.34 11.26
C ALA A 193 -13.20 9.28 11.57
N LEU A 194 -12.56 8.16 11.23
CA LEU A 194 -11.11 8.10 11.07
C LEU A 194 -10.75 8.59 9.67
N ILE A 195 -9.92 9.62 9.58
CA ILE A 195 -9.45 10.16 8.30
C ILE A 195 -8.04 9.67 8.05
N ILE A 196 -7.82 9.07 6.88
CA ILE A 196 -6.51 8.58 6.41
C ILE A 196 -6.12 9.39 5.18
N GLU A 197 -5.15 10.29 5.38
CA GLU A 197 -4.56 11.06 4.29
C GLU A 197 -3.45 10.25 3.60
N THR A 198 -3.49 10.23 2.27
CA THR A 198 -2.57 9.43 1.44
C THR A 198 -1.62 10.28 0.60
N GLY A 199 -1.49 11.57 0.92
CA GLY A 199 -0.71 12.54 0.16
C GLY A 199 -1.39 12.96 -1.14
N GLY A 200 -0.66 13.63 -2.04
CA GLY A 200 -1.18 14.09 -3.33
C GLY A 200 -1.70 15.52 -3.27
N MET A 201 -0.78 16.47 -3.22
CA MET A 201 -1.05 17.88 -3.59
C MET A 201 -0.84 18.00 -5.10
N LYS A 202 -1.79 18.60 -5.80
CA LYS A 202 -1.62 18.99 -7.20
C LYS A 202 -0.88 20.30 -7.32
#